data_0f41093dab5d3bcdd2c7ad4573aef807
#
_entry.id   0f41093dab5d3bcdd2c7ad4573aef807
#
_cell.length_a   1.000
_cell.length_b   1.000
_cell.length_c   1.000
_cell.angle_alpha   90.00
_cell.angle_beta   90.00
_cell.angle_gamma   90.00
#
_symmetry.space_group_name_H-M   'P 1'
#
loop_
_entity.id
_entity.type
_entity.pdbx_description
1 polymer ?
#
loop_
_entity_poly.entity_id
_entity_poly.type
_entity_poly.pdbx_seq_one_letter_code
_entity_poly.pdbx_strand_id
1 'polypeptide(L)'
;MAADAPLTLMTVHAHPDDETFGTGGTMARAVADGHRVVLVTCTRGELGEIVVPELDTPSNHRRLGEIRAGELEDAMGELGVTEWENLGYRDSGMMGTPGNADPRCFWQADLDEAIGRLTFLVRRERPDVMTTYNEYGGYGHPDHIRTHLVAIGAWERAGDPACYPGQLEGDDGLEPWAPSKLYEQATPASVREAMAAALEVMGRRSWWAAPDDATPEERAEWEARVSRMLVPDDTITTWVDVAERLEAKWRAIRRHVTQIGSDNPALAMGLDGWRRHWNREAFVLRSTRIETALPETDLFTGLR
;
A
#
# COMPACT_ATOMS: atom_id res chain seq x y z
N MET A 1 12.34 31.76 -9.69
CA MET A 1 10.95 31.28 -9.78
C MET A 1 10.53 30.98 -8.36
N ALA A 2 9.34 31.40 -7.91
CA ALA A 2 8.83 30.96 -6.62
C ALA A 2 8.70 29.42 -6.70
N ALA A 3 9.16 28.71 -5.67
CA ALA A 3 8.89 27.28 -5.60
C ALA A 3 7.38 27.09 -5.50
N ASP A 4 6.83 26.16 -6.27
CA ASP A 4 5.43 25.80 -6.16
C ASP A 4 5.13 25.36 -4.72
N ALA A 5 3.92 25.64 -4.23
CA ALA A 5 3.54 25.23 -2.89
C ALA A 5 3.63 23.68 -2.76
N PRO A 6 4.10 23.16 -1.60
CA PRO A 6 4.15 21.72 -1.40
C PRO A 6 2.75 21.12 -1.49
N LEU A 7 2.63 20.01 -2.24
CA LEU A 7 1.42 19.21 -2.35
C LEU A 7 1.44 18.07 -1.32
N THR A 8 0.29 17.48 -1.02
CA THR A 8 0.16 16.40 -0.05
C THR A 8 -0.26 15.10 -0.73
N LEU A 9 0.52 14.04 -0.55
CA LEU A 9 0.20 12.67 -0.92
C LEU A 9 -0.28 11.91 0.31
N MET A 10 -1.46 11.29 0.26
CA MET A 10 -1.92 10.34 1.26
C MET A 10 -1.90 8.93 0.66
N THR A 11 -1.16 8.01 1.28
CA THR A 11 -1.15 6.59 0.89
C THR A 11 -1.91 5.78 1.93
N VAL A 12 -2.88 4.97 1.48
CA VAL A 12 -3.76 4.19 2.36
C VAL A 12 -3.51 2.70 2.16
N HIS A 13 -2.98 2.07 3.20
CA HIS A 13 -2.59 0.66 3.21
C HIS A 13 -3.29 -0.13 4.33
N ALA A 14 -3.34 -1.45 4.21
CA ALA A 14 -3.99 -2.31 5.19
C ALA A 14 -3.10 -2.54 6.42
N HIS A 15 -1.85 -2.92 6.20
CA HIS A 15 -0.92 -3.34 7.25
C HIS A 15 0.43 -2.62 7.13
N PRO A 16 1.21 -2.53 8.22
CA PRO A 16 2.63 -2.19 8.14
C PRO A 16 3.38 -3.21 7.28
N ASP A 17 4.14 -2.78 6.31
CA ASP A 17 4.94 -3.42 5.26
C ASP A 17 4.41 -3.20 3.83
N ASP A 18 3.10 -3.17 3.62
CA ASP A 18 2.46 -2.98 2.32
C ASP A 18 2.95 -1.71 1.61
N GLU A 19 3.12 -0.63 2.38
CA GLU A 19 3.54 0.68 1.86
C GLU A 19 4.92 0.66 1.23
N THR A 20 5.83 -0.16 1.76
CA THR A 20 7.21 -0.19 1.29
C THR A 20 7.33 -0.87 -0.08
N PHE A 21 6.52 -1.90 -0.35
CA PHE A 21 6.52 -2.59 -1.65
C PHE A 21 5.78 -1.80 -2.73
N GLY A 22 4.57 -1.34 -2.41
CA GLY A 22 3.68 -0.72 -3.39
C GLY A 22 4.01 0.74 -3.70
N THR A 23 4.38 1.52 -2.69
CA THR A 23 4.47 2.99 -2.77
C THR A 23 5.73 3.59 -2.15
N GLY A 24 6.64 2.76 -1.62
CA GLY A 24 7.80 3.24 -0.86
C GLY A 24 8.74 4.15 -1.65
N GLY A 25 9.01 3.82 -2.91
CA GLY A 25 9.81 4.66 -3.77
C GLY A 25 9.12 5.97 -4.13
N THR A 26 7.81 5.92 -4.40
CA THR A 26 6.98 7.11 -4.68
C THR A 26 6.89 8.03 -3.48
N MET A 27 6.70 7.51 -2.26
CA MET A 27 6.72 8.29 -1.03
C MET A 27 8.07 8.98 -0.83
N ALA A 28 9.18 8.22 -0.93
CA ALA A 28 10.52 8.79 -0.79
C ALA A 28 10.85 9.84 -1.87
N ARG A 29 10.33 9.67 -3.09
CA ARG A 29 10.45 10.65 -4.15
C ARG A 29 9.65 11.92 -3.84
N ALA A 30 8.39 11.77 -3.43
CA ALA A 30 7.54 12.91 -3.06
C ALA A 30 8.16 13.75 -1.93
N VAL A 31 8.70 13.11 -0.88
CA VAL A 31 9.43 13.79 0.20
C VAL A 31 10.64 14.54 -0.34
N ALA A 32 11.45 13.91 -1.19
CA ALA A 32 12.65 14.53 -1.76
C ALA A 32 12.34 15.70 -2.70
N ASP A 33 11.20 15.68 -3.36
CA ASP A 33 10.68 16.75 -4.21
C ASP A 33 10.02 17.89 -3.38
N GLY A 34 10.03 17.78 -2.04
CA GLY A 34 9.53 18.79 -1.11
C GLY A 34 8.01 18.70 -0.85
N HIS A 35 7.38 17.58 -1.17
CA HIS A 35 5.97 17.33 -0.90
C HIS A 35 5.78 16.71 0.48
N ARG A 36 4.60 16.89 1.03
CA ARG A 36 4.15 16.25 2.26
C ARG A 36 3.62 14.86 1.94
N VAL A 37 3.97 13.87 2.77
CA VAL A 37 3.46 12.50 2.64
C VAL A 37 2.83 12.09 3.96
N VAL A 38 1.59 11.59 3.91
CA VAL A 38 0.87 11.01 5.03
C VAL A 38 0.56 9.56 4.71
N LEU A 39 1.11 8.64 5.50
CA LEU A 39 0.76 7.23 5.42
C LEU A 39 -0.41 6.93 6.37
N VAL A 40 -1.39 6.17 5.89
CA VAL A 40 -2.47 5.62 6.71
C VAL A 40 -2.44 4.10 6.60
N THR A 41 -2.35 3.40 7.74
CA THR A 41 -2.57 1.97 7.83
C THR A 41 -3.92 1.69 8.50
N CYS A 42 -4.66 0.67 8.05
CA CYS A 42 -5.96 0.37 8.62
C CYS A 42 -5.87 -0.47 9.90
N THR A 43 -4.91 -1.38 9.96
CA THR A 43 -4.63 -2.28 11.08
C THR A 43 -3.15 -2.22 11.46
N ARG A 44 -2.73 -2.98 12.47
CA ARG A 44 -1.33 -3.18 12.82
C ARG A 44 -0.78 -4.53 12.38
N GLY A 45 -1.55 -5.31 11.61
CA GLY A 45 -1.12 -6.60 11.11
C GLY A 45 -0.90 -7.64 12.22
N GLU A 46 -1.77 -7.70 13.22
CA GLU A 46 -1.63 -8.52 14.42
C GLU A 46 -1.69 -10.03 14.16
N LEU A 47 -2.20 -10.45 13.00
CA LEU A 47 -2.33 -11.85 12.60
C LEU A 47 -1.32 -12.28 11.52
N GLY A 48 -0.34 -11.44 11.22
CA GLY A 48 0.76 -11.78 10.30
C GLY A 48 1.60 -12.96 10.81
N GLU A 49 2.23 -13.67 9.89
CA GLU A 49 3.21 -14.69 10.22
C GLU A 49 4.52 -14.01 10.64
N ILE A 50 5.23 -14.61 11.62
CA ILE A 50 6.60 -14.21 11.95
C ILE A 50 7.54 -15.11 11.16
N VAL A 51 8.14 -14.58 10.08
CA VAL A 51 8.95 -15.37 9.14
C VAL A 51 10.38 -15.62 9.60
N VAL A 52 10.83 -14.95 10.67
CA VAL A 52 12.17 -15.14 11.25
C VAL A 52 12.07 -16.12 12.42
N PRO A 53 12.67 -17.34 12.34
CA PRO A 53 12.47 -18.38 13.35
C PRO A 53 12.86 -17.97 14.77
N GLU A 54 13.88 -17.13 14.94
CA GLU A 54 14.34 -16.66 16.24
C GLU A 54 13.35 -15.69 16.90
N LEU A 55 12.49 -15.04 16.09
CA LEU A 55 11.44 -14.13 16.54
C LEU A 55 10.08 -14.82 16.66
N ASP A 56 9.91 -16.01 16.08
CA ASP A 56 8.66 -16.78 16.11
C ASP A 56 8.44 -17.40 17.50
N THR A 57 7.97 -16.58 18.42
CA THR A 57 7.71 -16.98 19.81
C THR A 57 6.28 -16.61 20.24
N PRO A 58 5.65 -17.39 21.16
CA PRO A 58 4.33 -17.03 21.68
C PRO A 58 4.25 -15.64 22.31
N SER A 59 5.35 -15.10 22.80
CA SER A 59 5.43 -13.74 23.33
C SER A 59 5.31 -12.72 22.21
N ASN A 60 6.03 -12.90 21.10
CA ASN A 60 6.04 -11.98 19.99
C ASN A 60 4.70 -11.99 19.23
N HIS A 61 4.07 -13.16 19.05
CA HIS A 61 2.72 -13.24 18.50
C HIS A 61 1.70 -12.41 19.30
N ARG A 62 1.75 -12.43 20.63
CA ARG A 62 0.85 -11.61 21.45
C ARG A 62 1.04 -10.11 21.30
N ARG A 63 2.21 -9.69 20.88
CA ARG A 63 2.63 -8.29 20.74
C ARG A 63 2.92 -7.89 19.30
N LEU A 64 2.55 -8.73 18.34
CA LEU A 64 2.97 -8.55 16.95
C LEU A 64 2.57 -7.17 16.39
N GLY A 65 1.36 -6.71 16.67
CA GLY A 65 0.93 -5.38 16.25
C GLY A 65 1.76 -4.23 16.85
N GLU A 66 2.29 -4.38 18.08
CA GLU A 66 3.19 -3.40 18.69
C GLU A 66 4.58 -3.45 18.02
N ILE A 67 5.08 -4.66 17.74
CA ILE A 67 6.37 -4.86 17.07
C ILE A 67 6.32 -4.26 15.66
N ARG A 68 5.28 -4.59 14.88
CA ARG A 68 5.10 -4.09 13.51
C ARG A 68 4.91 -2.58 13.46
N ALA A 69 4.31 -1.97 14.49
CA ALA A 69 4.23 -0.52 14.58
C ALA A 69 5.61 0.13 14.73
N GLY A 70 6.53 -0.47 15.50
CA GLY A 70 7.92 -0.02 15.60
C GLY A 70 8.71 -0.25 14.30
N GLU A 71 8.48 -1.39 13.63
CA GLU A 71 9.07 -1.68 12.31
C GLU A 71 8.63 -0.65 11.26
N LEU A 72 7.35 -0.25 11.29
CA LEU A 72 6.80 0.82 10.43
C LEU A 72 7.49 2.17 10.70
N GLU A 73 7.65 2.56 11.97
CA GLU A 73 8.34 3.80 12.34
C GLU A 73 9.76 3.83 11.78
N ASP A 74 10.51 2.73 11.92
CA ASP A 74 11.84 2.58 11.35
C ASP A 74 11.84 2.67 9.82
N ALA A 75 10.85 2.04 9.16
CA ALA A 75 10.70 2.07 7.70
C ALA A 75 10.38 3.47 7.19
N MET A 76 9.49 4.20 7.88
CA MET A 76 9.16 5.58 7.55
C MET A 76 10.38 6.50 7.68
N GLY A 77 11.22 6.28 8.70
CA GLY A 77 12.49 6.99 8.86
C GLY A 77 13.43 6.81 7.65
N GLU A 78 13.50 5.60 7.05
CA GLU A 78 14.30 5.35 5.84
C GLU A 78 13.74 6.05 4.59
N LEU A 79 12.41 6.22 4.50
CA LEU A 79 11.75 6.90 3.39
C LEU A 79 11.70 8.43 3.56
N GLY A 80 12.03 8.94 4.76
CA GLY A 80 11.91 10.36 5.12
C GLY A 80 10.46 10.80 5.37
N VAL A 81 9.53 9.87 5.55
CA VAL A 81 8.14 10.15 5.89
C VAL A 81 8.04 10.41 7.39
N THR A 82 7.43 11.50 7.78
CA THR A 82 7.32 11.94 9.19
C THR A 82 5.91 11.88 9.75
N GLU A 83 4.92 11.56 8.90
CA GLU A 83 3.53 11.56 9.28
C GLU A 83 2.86 10.24 8.89
N TRP A 84 2.36 9.51 9.87
CA TRP A 84 1.57 8.31 9.66
C TRP A 84 0.50 8.15 10.73
N GLU A 85 -0.59 7.51 10.32
CA GLU A 85 -1.78 7.28 11.14
C GLU A 85 -2.22 5.82 11.05
N ASN A 86 -2.94 5.35 12.05
CA ASN A 86 -3.56 4.03 12.04
C ASN A 86 -5.05 4.15 12.35
N LEU A 87 -5.92 3.55 11.54
CA LEU A 87 -7.37 3.61 11.75
C LEU A 87 -7.85 2.83 12.99
N GLY A 88 -6.98 2.02 13.60
CA GLY A 88 -7.24 1.36 14.87
C GLY A 88 -8.09 0.10 14.78
N TYR A 89 -8.20 -0.51 13.60
CA TYR A 89 -8.86 -1.81 13.44
C TYR A 89 -7.90 -2.95 13.74
N ARG A 90 -8.47 -4.12 14.06
CA ARG A 90 -7.73 -5.36 14.22
C ARG A 90 -7.60 -6.05 12.85
N ASP A 91 -6.43 -6.63 12.60
CA ASP A 91 -6.17 -7.48 11.43
C ASP A 91 -7.18 -8.64 11.35
N SER A 92 -7.63 -8.94 10.13
CA SER A 92 -8.62 -9.99 9.84
C SER A 92 -7.98 -11.34 9.51
N GLY A 93 -6.67 -11.36 9.26
CA GLY A 93 -5.97 -12.52 8.69
C GLY A 93 -6.36 -12.79 7.23
N MET A 94 -5.69 -13.74 6.60
CA MET A 94 -5.96 -14.15 5.23
C MET A 94 -7.39 -14.64 5.04
N MET A 95 -7.92 -14.47 3.82
CA MET A 95 -9.28 -14.92 3.46
C MET A 95 -9.50 -16.40 3.80
N GLY A 96 -10.59 -16.69 4.50
CA GLY A 96 -10.96 -18.04 4.95
C GLY A 96 -10.35 -18.47 6.28
N THR A 97 -9.53 -17.65 6.93
CA THR A 97 -8.99 -17.95 8.27
C THR A 97 -10.00 -17.63 9.37
N PRO A 98 -9.86 -18.24 10.57
CA PRO A 98 -10.73 -17.93 11.71
C PRO A 98 -10.78 -16.46 12.12
N GLY A 99 -9.71 -15.68 11.83
CA GLY A 99 -9.64 -14.26 12.08
C GLY A 99 -10.76 -13.47 11.41
N ASN A 100 -11.22 -13.92 10.24
CA ASN A 100 -12.30 -13.25 9.50
C ASN A 100 -13.65 -13.24 10.25
N ALA A 101 -13.84 -14.12 11.21
CA ALA A 101 -15.06 -14.21 12.02
C ALA A 101 -14.98 -13.42 13.34
N ASP A 102 -13.81 -12.85 13.69
CA ASP A 102 -13.69 -11.99 14.90
C ASP A 102 -14.46 -10.68 14.65
N PRO A 103 -15.49 -10.37 15.48
CA PRO A 103 -16.29 -9.15 15.29
C PRO A 103 -15.49 -7.86 15.46
N ARG A 104 -14.27 -7.93 15.98
CA ARG A 104 -13.36 -6.77 16.15
C ARG A 104 -12.46 -6.56 14.95
N CYS A 105 -12.40 -7.51 14.00
CA CYS A 105 -11.50 -7.40 12.86
C CYS A 105 -12.02 -6.40 11.82
N PHE A 106 -11.13 -5.89 11.00
CA PHE A 106 -11.44 -4.86 10.00
C PHE A 106 -12.45 -5.35 8.95
N TRP A 107 -12.39 -6.64 8.59
CA TRP A 107 -13.35 -7.24 7.65
C TRP A 107 -14.79 -7.20 8.15
N GLN A 108 -15.02 -7.30 9.48
CA GLN A 108 -16.33 -7.25 10.11
C GLN A 108 -16.77 -5.83 10.52
N ALA A 109 -15.87 -4.85 10.47
CA ALA A 109 -16.17 -3.48 10.85
C ALA A 109 -17.30 -2.89 10.00
N ASP A 110 -18.10 -2.00 10.57
CA ASP A 110 -19.07 -1.22 9.81
C ASP A 110 -18.35 -0.38 8.74
N LEU A 111 -18.79 -0.51 7.49
CA LEU A 111 -18.09 0.14 6.37
C LEU A 111 -18.24 1.66 6.43
N ASP A 112 -19.43 2.16 6.81
CA ASP A 112 -19.69 3.58 6.88
C ASP A 112 -18.89 4.24 7.99
N GLU A 113 -18.77 3.57 9.13
CA GLU A 113 -17.92 4.01 10.25
C GLU A 113 -16.44 4.06 9.83
N ALA A 114 -15.95 3.05 9.12
CA ALA A 114 -14.57 3.01 8.65
C ALA A 114 -14.27 4.10 7.60
N ILE A 115 -15.21 4.33 6.68
CA ILE A 115 -15.14 5.45 5.73
C ILE A 115 -15.12 6.77 6.51
N GLY A 116 -15.92 6.92 7.56
CA GLY A 116 -15.97 8.11 8.41
C GLY A 116 -14.63 8.41 9.09
N ARG A 117 -13.91 7.39 9.60
CA ARG A 117 -12.57 7.56 10.19
C ARG A 117 -11.56 8.07 9.14
N LEU A 118 -11.54 7.48 7.95
CA LEU A 118 -10.63 7.95 6.90
C LEU A 118 -11.05 9.32 6.37
N THR A 119 -12.36 9.61 6.25
CA THR A 119 -12.88 10.93 5.89
C THR A 119 -12.39 12.01 6.83
N PHE A 120 -12.36 11.72 8.14
CA PHE A 120 -11.79 12.64 9.15
C PHE A 120 -10.32 12.95 8.85
N LEU A 121 -9.51 11.93 8.56
CA LEU A 121 -8.10 12.12 8.21
C LEU A 121 -7.94 12.90 6.90
N VAL A 122 -8.75 12.62 5.87
CA VAL A 122 -8.72 13.36 4.61
C VAL A 122 -9.03 14.85 4.83
N ARG A 123 -10.01 15.17 5.65
CA ARG A 123 -10.36 16.56 5.99
C ARG A 123 -9.25 17.26 6.79
N ARG A 124 -8.64 16.53 7.73
CA ARG A 124 -7.57 17.05 8.57
C ARG A 124 -6.27 17.27 7.78
N GLU A 125 -5.87 16.28 7.00
CA GLU A 125 -4.58 16.27 6.31
C GLU A 125 -4.63 16.96 4.93
N ARG A 126 -5.82 17.13 4.36
CA ARG A 126 -6.07 17.84 3.10
C ARG A 126 -5.19 17.34 1.94
N PRO A 127 -5.16 16.02 1.64
CA PRO A 127 -4.32 15.50 0.56
C PRO A 127 -4.81 15.97 -0.80
N ASP A 128 -3.86 16.30 -1.69
CA ASP A 128 -4.13 16.59 -3.09
C ASP A 128 -4.31 15.29 -3.89
N VAL A 129 -3.55 14.27 -3.51
CA VAL A 129 -3.52 12.95 -4.14
C VAL A 129 -3.68 11.86 -3.08
N MET A 130 -4.51 10.86 -3.40
CA MET A 130 -4.64 9.64 -2.61
C MET A 130 -4.21 8.42 -3.42
N THR A 131 -3.63 7.42 -2.74
CA THR A 131 -3.38 6.10 -3.32
C THR A 131 -3.97 5.00 -2.44
N THR A 132 -4.41 3.90 -3.06
CA THR A 132 -4.91 2.71 -2.38
C THR A 132 -4.74 1.47 -3.27
N TYR A 133 -5.28 0.32 -2.87
CA TYR A 133 -5.32 -0.90 -3.69
C TYR A 133 -6.41 -0.83 -4.77
N ASN A 134 -6.35 -1.77 -5.72
CA ASN A 134 -7.47 -2.06 -6.61
C ASN A 134 -8.59 -2.81 -5.88
N GLU A 135 -9.70 -3.09 -6.57
CA GLU A 135 -10.88 -3.77 -6.01
C GLU A 135 -10.61 -5.20 -5.49
N TYR A 136 -9.59 -5.87 -6.01
CA TYR A 136 -9.14 -7.18 -5.54
C TYR A 136 -8.22 -7.09 -4.32
N GLY A 137 -7.83 -5.89 -3.89
CA GLY A 137 -6.89 -5.68 -2.79
C GLY A 137 -5.48 -6.17 -3.10
N GLY A 138 -5.04 -6.08 -4.37
CA GLY A 138 -3.75 -6.57 -4.81
C GLY A 138 -3.69 -8.10 -4.91
N TYR A 139 -3.86 -8.83 -3.81
CA TYR A 139 -3.75 -10.29 -3.78
C TYR A 139 -4.90 -11.03 -3.07
N GLY A 140 -5.98 -10.32 -2.77
CA GLY A 140 -7.21 -10.91 -2.22
C GLY A 140 -7.25 -11.02 -0.69
N HIS A 141 -6.40 -10.27 0.03
CA HIS A 141 -6.52 -10.16 1.48
C HIS A 141 -7.79 -9.37 1.86
N PRO A 142 -8.60 -9.84 2.84
CA PRO A 142 -9.85 -9.14 3.22
C PRO A 142 -9.61 -7.68 3.59
N ASP A 143 -8.56 -7.39 4.36
CA ASP A 143 -8.25 -6.03 4.80
C ASP A 143 -7.81 -5.13 3.64
N HIS A 144 -7.15 -5.65 2.62
CA HIS A 144 -6.81 -4.88 1.41
C HIS A 144 -8.05 -4.52 0.61
N ILE A 145 -8.98 -5.48 0.43
CA ILE A 145 -10.27 -5.24 -0.21
C ILE A 145 -11.06 -4.20 0.57
N ARG A 146 -11.04 -4.31 1.90
CA ARG A 146 -11.72 -3.36 2.79
C ARG A 146 -11.09 -1.96 2.72
N THR A 147 -9.76 -1.88 2.69
CA THR A 147 -9.00 -0.63 2.53
C THR A 147 -9.35 0.08 1.22
N HIS A 148 -9.45 -0.66 0.10
CA HIS A 148 -9.94 -0.11 -1.16
C HIS A 148 -11.31 0.54 -1.00
N LEU A 149 -12.29 -0.18 -0.45
CA LEU A 149 -13.66 0.32 -0.27
C LEU A 149 -13.70 1.57 0.63
N VAL A 150 -12.92 1.58 1.71
CA VAL A 150 -12.81 2.70 2.64
C VAL A 150 -12.17 3.91 1.98
N ALA A 151 -11.11 3.72 1.21
CA ALA A 151 -10.42 4.80 0.51
C ALA A 151 -11.29 5.44 -0.60
N ILE A 152 -12.00 4.61 -1.39
CA ILE A 152 -12.98 5.10 -2.38
C ILE A 152 -14.07 5.91 -1.69
N GLY A 153 -14.66 5.36 -0.62
CA GLY A 153 -15.73 6.04 0.11
C GLY A 153 -15.30 7.36 0.74
N ALA A 154 -14.08 7.43 1.29
CA ALA A 154 -13.55 8.68 1.85
C ALA A 154 -13.25 9.72 0.76
N TRP A 155 -12.67 9.29 -0.39
CA TRP A 155 -12.43 10.17 -1.53
C TRP A 155 -13.73 10.78 -2.08
N GLU A 156 -14.82 10.01 -2.12
CA GLU A 156 -16.12 10.49 -2.59
C GLU A 156 -16.77 11.47 -1.62
N ARG A 157 -16.64 11.22 -0.29
CA ARG A 157 -17.45 11.89 0.73
C ARG A 157 -16.76 13.03 1.46
N ALA A 158 -15.42 13.08 1.48
CA ALA A 158 -14.71 14.06 2.30
C ALA A 158 -14.97 15.53 1.86
N GLY A 159 -15.25 15.75 0.57
CA GLY A 159 -15.61 17.05 0.05
C GLY A 159 -17.07 17.45 0.24
N ASP A 160 -17.93 16.54 0.66
CA ASP A 160 -19.36 16.81 0.87
C ASP A 160 -19.64 17.15 2.34
N PRO A 161 -20.08 18.39 2.66
CA PRO A 161 -20.40 18.76 4.05
C PRO A 161 -21.61 18.02 4.61
N ALA A 162 -22.47 17.40 3.79
CA ALA A 162 -23.58 16.60 4.26
C ALA A 162 -23.13 15.21 4.77
N CYS A 163 -21.94 14.74 4.37
CA CYS A 163 -21.36 13.51 4.87
C CYS A 163 -20.60 13.78 6.18
N TYR A 164 -20.90 13.01 7.22
CA TYR A 164 -20.28 13.12 8.55
C TYR A 164 -20.25 14.57 9.09
N PRO A 165 -21.40 15.29 9.16
CA PRO A 165 -21.44 16.71 9.53
C PRO A 165 -20.85 16.98 10.92
N GLY A 166 -20.98 16.03 11.87
CA GLY A 166 -20.38 16.15 13.20
C GLY A 166 -18.87 16.33 13.22
N GLN A 167 -18.15 15.95 12.16
CA GLN A 167 -16.71 16.22 12.02
C GLN A 167 -16.41 17.69 11.75
N LEU A 168 -17.36 18.44 11.22
CA LEU A 168 -17.23 19.85 10.85
C LEU A 168 -17.71 20.80 11.94
N GLU A 169 -18.40 20.27 12.97
CA GLU A 169 -18.99 21.03 14.08
C GLU A 169 -18.06 21.16 15.29
N GLY A 170 -16.90 20.46 15.27
CA GLY A 170 -15.92 20.44 16.36
C GLY A 170 -15.01 21.68 16.39
N ASP A 171 -14.29 21.82 17.51
CA ASP A 171 -13.30 22.89 17.72
C ASP A 171 -12.03 22.73 16.86
N ASP A 172 -11.89 21.60 16.16
CA ASP A 172 -10.72 21.26 15.33
C ASP A 172 -10.65 22.04 14.00
N GLY A 173 -11.69 22.85 13.68
CA GLY A 173 -11.73 23.71 12.50
C GLY A 173 -11.67 22.93 11.16
N LEU A 174 -12.17 21.69 11.16
CA LEU A 174 -12.19 20.89 9.93
C LEU A 174 -13.17 21.49 8.91
N GLU A 175 -12.75 21.46 7.66
CA GLU A 175 -13.58 21.86 6.51
C GLU A 175 -13.70 20.70 5.51
N PRO A 176 -14.74 20.65 4.69
CA PRO A 176 -14.82 19.70 3.58
C PRO A 176 -13.58 19.82 2.70
N TRP A 177 -13.00 18.67 2.33
CA TRP A 177 -11.83 18.62 1.47
C TRP A 177 -12.02 17.55 0.40
N ALA A 178 -11.89 17.91 -0.86
CA ALA A 178 -12.00 17.00 -1.99
C ALA A 178 -10.62 16.79 -2.64
N PRO A 179 -9.95 15.65 -2.40
CA PRO A 179 -8.69 15.33 -3.07
C PRO A 179 -8.85 15.39 -4.59
N SER A 180 -7.84 15.83 -5.32
CA SER A 180 -7.92 16.03 -6.77
C SER A 180 -7.80 14.73 -7.55
N LYS A 181 -6.99 13.77 -7.06
CA LYS A 181 -6.72 12.50 -7.76
C LYS A 181 -6.71 11.33 -6.79
N LEU A 182 -7.22 10.19 -7.28
CA LEU A 182 -7.17 8.90 -6.59
C LEU A 182 -6.57 7.86 -7.52
N TYR A 183 -5.53 7.18 -7.06
CA TYR A 183 -4.85 6.11 -7.78
C TYR A 183 -4.98 4.76 -7.09
N GLU A 184 -5.05 3.73 -7.89
CA GLU A 184 -4.87 2.34 -7.46
C GLU A 184 -3.43 1.91 -7.78
N GLN A 185 -2.72 1.38 -6.77
CA GLN A 185 -1.42 0.76 -7.00
C GLN A 185 -1.58 -0.49 -7.87
N ALA A 186 -0.62 -0.73 -8.75
CA ALA A 186 -0.68 -1.81 -9.71
C ALA A 186 0.59 -2.67 -9.70
N THR A 187 0.43 -3.99 -9.84
CA THR A 187 1.53 -4.91 -10.14
C THR A 187 1.51 -5.22 -11.63
N PRO A 188 2.43 -4.66 -12.43
CA PRO A 188 2.44 -4.87 -13.87
C PRO A 188 2.75 -6.32 -14.24
N ALA A 189 2.09 -6.85 -15.26
CA ALA A 189 2.35 -8.19 -15.76
C ALA A 189 3.81 -8.36 -16.23
N SER A 190 4.35 -7.36 -16.92
CA SER A 190 5.76 -7.35 -17.38
C SER A 190 6.78 -7.37 -16.24
N VAL A 191 6.50 -6.68 -15.13
CA VAL A 191 7.40 -6.69 -13.96
C VAL A 191 7.41 -8.08 -13.31
N ARG A 192 6.24 -8.72 -13.17
CA ARG A 192 6.16 -10.11 -12.67
C ARG A 192 7.02 -11.05 -13.53
N GLU A 193 6.88 -10.99 -14.87
CA GLU A 193 7.61 -11.84 -15.80
C GLU A 193 9.12 -11.61 -15.69
N ALA A 194 9.56 -10.36 -15.69
CA ALA A 194 10.97 -10.01 -15.55
C ALA A 194 11.59 -10.48 -14.25
N MET A 195 10.87 -10.33 -13.13
CA MET A 195 11.31 -10.80 -11.82
C MET A 195 11.34 -12.33 -11.73
N ALA A 196 10.34 -13.02 -12.29
CA ALA A 196 10.30 -14.48 -12.31
C ALA A 196 11.49 -15.04 -13.10
N ALA A 197 11.78 -14.49 -14.28
CA ALA A 197 12.92 -14.88 -15.10
C ALA A 197 14.27 -14.62 -14.40
N ALA A 198 14.42 -13.47 -13.71
CA ALA A 198 15.64 -13.15 -12.96
C ALA A 198 15.88 -14.12 -11.80
N LEU A 199 14.83 -14.49 -11.06
CA LEU A 199 14.90 -15.46 -9.97
C LEU A 199 15.22 -16.88 -10.48
N GLU A 200 14.65 -17.28 -11.63
CA GLU A 200 14.93 -18.57 -12.26
C GLU A 200 16.41 -18.69 -12.63
N VAL A 201 17.02 -17.66 -13.23
CA VAL A 201 18.47 -17.62 -13.55
C VAL A 201 19.33 -17.81 -12.28
N MET A 202 18.83 -17.35 -11.12
CA MET A 202 19.50 -17.49 -9.83
C MET A 202 19.22 -18.85 -9.15
N GLY A 203 18.45 -19.75 -9.79
CA GLY A 203 17.98 -20.99 -9.18
C GLY A 203 17.04 -20.79 -8.00
N ARG A 204 16.36 -19.65 -7.96
CA ARG A 204 15.40 -19.29 -6.91
C ARG A 204 13.98 -19.35 -7.48
N ARG A 205 13.06 -19.79 -6.63
CA ARG A 205 11.65 -19.84 -7.00
C ARG A 205 11.00 -18.47 -6.81
N SER A 206 10.18 -18.10 -7.80
CA SER A 206 9.32 -16.92 -7.68
C SER A 206 8.17 -17.20 -6.70
N TRP A 207 7.80 -16.21 -5.87
CA TRP A 207 6.63 -16.32 -4.98
C TRP A 207 5.30 -16.39 -5.76
N TRP A 208 5.30 -16.05 -7.06
CA TRP A 208 4.14 -16.22 -7.94
C TRP A 208 4.05 -17.63 -8.56
N ALA A 209 5.05 -18.49 -8.36
CA ALA A 209 5.02 -19.83 -8.89
C ALA A 209 4.14 -20.75 -8.03
N ALA A 210 3.34 -21.59 -8.66
CA ALA A 210 2.55 -22.62 -7.97
C ALA A 210 3.47 -23.60 -7.20
N PRO A 211 3.06 -24.22 -6.08
CA PRO A 211 3.82 -25.25 -5.38
C PRO A 211 4.34 -26.34 -6.34
N ASP A 212 5.57 -26.86 -6.08
CA ASP A 212 6.19 -27.84 -6.99
C ASP A 212 5.40 -29.16 -7.01
N ASP A 213 4.78 -29.50 -5.90
CA ASP A 213 3.93 -30.69 -5.70
C ASP A 213 2.45 -30.44 -6.03
N ALA A 214 2.07 -29.24 -6.54
CA ALA A 214 0.71 -28.93 -6.91
C ALA A 214 0.22 -29.81 -8.06
N THR A 215 -0.99 -30.34 -7.92
CA THR A 215 -1.70 -31.03 -9.00
C THR A 215 -1.99 -30.10 -10.18
N PRO A 216 -2.32 -30.60 -11.37
CA PRO A 216 -2.70 -29.75 -12.50
C PRO A 216 -3.87 -28.81 -12.19
N GLU A 217 -4.85 -29.27 -11.42
CA GLU A 217 -6.01 -28.49 -11.00
C GLU A 217 -5.61 -27.38 -10.05
N GLU A 218 -4.83 -27.68 -9.01
CA GLU A 218 -4.31 -26.68 -8.06
C GLU A 218 -3.41 -25.65 -8.76
N ARG A 219 -2.63 -26.08 -9.72
CA ARG A 219 -1.80 -25.19 -10.55
C ARG A 219 -2.65 -24.23 -11.37
N ALA A 220 -3.73 -24.71 -12.00
CA ALA A 220 -4.65 -23.88 -12.74
C ALA A 220 -5.38 -22.85 -11.85
N GLU A 221 -5.78 -23.25 -10.66
CA GLU A 221 -6.38 -22.33 -9.67
C GLU A 221 -5.38 -21.27 -9.19
N TRP A 222 -4.12 -21.70 -8.96
CA TRP A 222 -3.04 -20.78 -8.59
C TRP A 222 -2.79 -19.73 -9.69
N GLU A 223 -2.65 -20.15 -10.94
CA GLU A 223 -2.44 -19.25 -12.07
C GLU A 223 -3.63 -18.29 -12.25
N ALA A 224 -4.85 -18.76 -12.10
CA ALA A 224 -6.04 -17.93 -12.14
C ALA A 224 -6.05 -16.89 -11.01
N ARG A 225 -5.56 -17.23 -9.81
CA ARG A 225 -5.40 -16.31 -8.69
C ARG A 225 -4.31 -15.27 -8.99
N VAL A 226 -3.14 -15.72 -9.43
CA VAL A 226 -2.03 -14.82 -9.80
C VAL A 226 -2.44 -13.86 -10.91
N SER A 227 -3.17 -14.33 -11.92
CA SER A 227 -3.66 -13.47 -13.00
C SER A 227 -4.54 -12.31 -12.49
N ARG A 228 -5.31 -12.52 -11.42
CA ARG A 228 -6.12 -11.45 -10.81
C ARG A 228 -5.30 -10.42 -10.03
N MET A 229 -4.07 -10.77 -9.63
CA MET A 229 -3.16 -9.86 -8.95
C MET A 229 -2.47 -8.88 -9.90
N LEU A 230 -2.42 -9.25 -11.19
CA LEU A 230 -1.66 -8.54 -12.20
C LEU A 230 -2.53 -7.56 -12.97
N VAL A 231 -1.93 -6.43 -13.32
CA VAL A 231 -2.55 -5.41 -14.16
C VAL A 231 -1.86 -5.42 -15.52
N PRO A 232 -2.62 -5.51 -16.63
CA PRO A 232 -2.06 -5.39 -17.98
C PRO A 232 -1.34 -4.05 -18.14
N ASP A 233 -0.14 -4.07 -18.71
CA ASP A 233 0.72 -2.90 -18.82
C ASP A 233 0.07 -1.74 -19.61
N ASP A 234 -0.78 -2.04 -20.57
CA ASP A 234 -1.50 -1.07 -21.41
C ASP A 234 -2.66 -0.37 -20.67
N THR A 235 -3.06 -0.89 -19.50
CA THR A 235 -4.05 -0.26 -18.63
C THR A 235 -3.43 0.63 -17.55
N ILE A 236 -2.11 0.56 -17.37
CA ILE A 236 -1.39 1.39 -16.40
C ILE A 236 -1.31 2.82 -16.93
N THR A 237 -1.85 3.75 -16.15
CA THR A 237 -1.92 5.15 -16.54
C THR A 237 -0.73 5.98 -16.09
N THR A 238 -0.02 5.51 -15.05
CA THR A 238 1.04 6.30 -14.41
C THR A 238 2.20 5.40 -14.00
N TRP A 239 3.41 5.76 -14.44
CA TRP A 239 4.65 5.10 -14.10
C TRP A 239 5.58 6.08 -13.38
N VAL A 240 5.74 5.93 -12.09
CA VAL A 240 6.63 6.77 -11.28
C VAL A 240 8.04 6.18 -11.29
N ASP A 241 9.01 6.89 -11.84
CA ASP A 241 10.43 6.51 -11.75
C ASP A 241 10.93 6.71 -10.32
N VAL A 242 11.40 5.62 -9.71
CA VAL A 242 11.90 5.60 -8.33
C VAL A 242 13.36 5.16 -8.26
N ALA A 243 14.07 5.12 -9.39
CA ALA A 243 15.44 4.60 -9.47
C ALA A 243 16.40 5.27 -8.47
N GLU A 244 16.30 6.59 -8.28
CA GLU A 244 17.11 7.34 -7.32
C GLU A 244 16.70 7.10 -5.85
N ARG A 245 15.54 6.51 -5.60
CA ARG A 245 14.98 6.25 -4.27
C ARG A 245 14.98 4.76 -3.90
N LEU A 246 15.42 3.90 -4.81
CA LEU A 246 15.45 2.44 -4.59
C LEU A 246 16.27 2.03 -3.38
N GLU A 247 17.34 2.75 -3.05
CA GLU A 247 18.15 2.41 -1.87
C GLU A 247 17.38 2.71 -0.58
N ALA A 248 16.65 3.83 -0.51
CA ALA A 248 15.77 4.15 0.62
C ALA A 248 14.64 3.12 0.75
N LYS A 249 13.95 2.83 -0.36
CA LYS A 249 12.92 1.77 -0.43
C LYS A 249 13.47 0.42 0.02
N TRP A 250 14.64 0.02 -0.44
CA TRP A 250 15.30 -1.22 -0.06
C TRP A 250 15.59 -1.30 1.45
N ARG A 251 16.07 -0.21 2.04
CA ARG A 251 16.30 -0.15 3.49
C ARG A 251 14.99 -0.21 4.26
N ALA A 252 13.96 0.51 3.82
CA ALA A 252 12.62 0.50 4.44
C ALA A 252 11.99 -0.90 4.47
N ILE A 253 11.99 -1.63 3.35
CA ILE A 253 11.49 -3.02 3.29
C ILE A 253 12.16 -3.88 4.36
N ARG A 254 13.46 -3.75 4.55
CA ARG A 254 14.23 -4.55 5.51
C ARG A 254 14.02 -4.16 6.98
N ARG A 255 13.27 -3.10 7.25
CA ARG A 255 12.85 -2.73 8.61
C ARG A 255 11.68 -3.58 9.10
N HIS A 256 10.89 -4.15 8.20
CA HIS A 256 9.81 -5.08 8.54
C HIS A 256 10.34 -6.49 8.82
N VAL A 257 11.19 -6.61 9.83
CA VAL A 257 11.98 -7.83 10.11
C VAL A 257 11.10 -9.03 10.40
N THR A 258 9.96 -8.83 11.11
CA THR A 258 9.06 -9.94 11.43
C THR A 258 8.37 -10.50 10.20
N GLN A 259 8.18 -9.70 9.14
CA GLN A 259 7.43 -10.03 7.93
C GLN A 259 8.33 -10.36 6.73
N ILE A 260 9.54 -9.83 6.70
CA ILE A 260 10.44 -9.91 5.55
C ILE A 260 11.76 -10.56 6.00
N GLY A 261 11.83 -11.87 5.89
CA GLY A 261 13.04 -12.62 6.17
C GLY A 261 14.17 -12.36 5.17
N SER A 262 15.40 -12.60 5.56
CA SER A 262 16.58 -12.41 4.70
C SER A 262 16.58 -13.30 3.45
N ASP A 263 15.80 -14.37 3.46
CA ASP A 263 15.60 -15.31 2.36
C ASP A 263 14.44 -14.96 1.43
N ASN A 264 13.76 -13.83 1.70
CA ASN A 264 12.66 -13.36 0.86
C ASN A 264 13.12 -13.26 -0.61
N PRO A 265 12.40 -13.89 -1.57
CA PRO A 265 12.78 -13.89 -2.98
C PRO A 265 12.97 -12.50 -3.59
N ALA A 266 12.18 -11.51 -3.16
CA ALA A 266 12.35 -10.13 -3.63
C ALA A 266 13.72 -9.56 -3.22
N LEU A 267 14.20 -9.86 -2.00
CA LEU A 267 15.52 -9.45 -1.53
C LEU A 267 16.66 -10.24 -2.18
N ALA A 268 16.40 -11.46 -2.65
CA ALA A 268 17.42 -12.32 -3.26
C ALA A 268 18.04 -11.72 -4.52
N MET A 269 17.28 -10.91 -5.27
CA MET A 269 17.81 -10.22 -6.47
C MET A 269 18.80 -9.10 -6.14
N GLY A 270 18.88 -8.68 -4.89
CA GLY A 270 19.72 -7.56 -4.48
C GLY A 270 19.27 -6.21 -5.08
N LEU A 271 19.86 -5.14 -4.62
CA LEU A 271 19.53 -3.79 -5.08
C LEU A 271 19.79 -3.60 -6.59
N ASP A 272 20.82 -4.26 -7.14
CA ASP A 272 21.13 -4.16 -8.57
C ASP A 272 20.08 -4.89 -9.44
N GLY A 273 19.48 -5.98 -8.95
CA GLY A 273 18.34 -6.62 -9.61
C GLY A 273 17.12 -5.71 -9.62
N TRP A 274 16.86 -5.05 -8.51
CA TRP A 274 15.79 -4.07 -8.41
C TRP A 274 15.99 -2.87 -9.35
N ARG A 275 17.19 -2.32 -9.45
CA ARG A 275 17.52 -1.25 -10.41
C ARG A 275 17.24 -1.63 -11.85
N ARG A 276 17.38 -2.91 -12.22
CA ARG A 276 17.12 -3.40 -13.58
C ARG A 276 15.65 -3.70 -13.83
N HIS A 277 14.93 -4.24 -12.85
CA HIS A 277 13.62 -4.85 -13.08
C HIS A 277 12.47 -4.18 -12.32
N TRP A 278 12.77 -3.39 -11.29
CA TRP A 278 11.74 -2.78 -10.43
C TRP A 278 12.10 -1.34 -10.02
N ASN A 279 12.53 -0.55 -10.98
CA ASN A 279 12.92 0.85 -10.79
C ASN A 279 11.78 1.85 -11.01
N ARG A 280 10.57 1.37 -11.24
CA ARG A 280 9.35 2.18 -11.36
C ARG A 280 8.24 1.55 -10.54
N GLU A 281 7.39 2.40 -10.01
CA GLU A 281 6.12 2.02 -9.39
C GLU A 281 4.98 2.38 -10.32
N ALA A 282 3.96 1.51 -10.38
CA ALA A 282 2.88 1.60 -11.35
C ALA A 282 1.55 1.87 -10.66
N PHE A 283 0.76 2.73 -11.30
CA PHE A 283 -0.54 3.12 -10.80
C PHE A 283 -1.56 3.21 -11.92
N VAL A 284 -2.83 2.99 -11.56
CA VAL A 284 -3.98 3.26 -12.42
C VAL A 284 -4.71 4.46 -11.84
N LEU A 285 -4.89 5.53 -12.61
CA LEU A 285 -5.70 6.67 -12.22
C LEU A 285 -7.17 6.23 -12.13
N ARG A 286 -7.64 6.01 -10.93
CA ARG A 286 -9.00 5.54 -10.65
C ARG A 286 -10.03 6.65 -10.85
N SER A 287 -9.70 7.85 -10.36
CA SER A 287 -10.60 9.00 -10.41
C SER A 287 -9.81 10.31 -10.38
N THR A 288 -10.30 11.32 -11.08
CA THR A 288 -9.72 12.67 -11.08
C THR A 288 -10.81 13.73 -11.13
N ARG A 289 -10.57 14.85 -10.45
CA ARG A 289 -11.39 16.07 -10.49
C ARG A 289 -10.76 17.18 -11.33
N ILE A 290 -9.60 16.89 -11.93
CA ILE A 290 -8.89 17.84 -12.81
C ILE A 290 -8.62 17.19 -14.17
N GLU A 291 -8.42 18.01 -15.19
CA GLU A 291 -7.92 17.51 -16.47
C GLU A 291 -6.46 17.07 -16.34
N THR A 292 -6.13 15.93 -16.92
CA THR A 292 -4.76 15.41 -16.97
C THR A 292 -4.53 14.63 -18.26
N ALA A 293 -3.30 14.67 -18.76
CA ALA A 293 -2.91 13.90 -19.93
C ALA A 293 -2.30 12.56 -19.51
N LEU A 294 -2.75 11.47 -20.13
CA LEU A 294 -2.22 10.13 -19.90
C LEU A 294 -1.30 9.70 -21.05
N PRO A 295 -0.28 8.87 -20.82
CA PRO A 295 0.17 8.41 -19.49
C PRO A 295 0.93 9.48 -18.71
N GLU A 296 0.94 9.34 -17.37
CA GLU A 296 1.65 10.21 -16.46
C GLU A 296 2.97 9.58 -15.97
N THR A 297 3.89 10.43 -15.52
CA THR A 297 5.17 10.02 -14.91
C THR A 297 5.31 10.49 -13.46
N ASP A 298 4.27 11.15 -12.95
CA ASP A 298 4.20 11.71 -11.60
C ASP A 298 2.73 11.76 -11.15
N LEU A 299 2.45 11.40 -9.91
CA LEU A 299 1.09 11.44 -9.35
C LEU A 299 0.53 12.88 -9.24
N PHE A 300 1.40 13.87 -9.17
CA PHE A 300 1.03 15.30 -9.05
C PHE A 300 0.86 16.00 -10.41
N THR A 301 0.94 15.27 -11.52
CA THR A 301 0.74 15.85 -12.88
C THR A 301 -0.59 16.61 -12.96
N GLY A 302 -0.55 17.86 -13.46
CA GLY A 302 -1.72 18.73 -13.60
C GLY A 302 -2.14 19.48 -12.34
N LEU A 303 -1.45 19.29 -11.21
CA LEU A 303 -1.69 20.02 -9.95
C LEU A 303 -0.75 21.20 -9.74
N ARG A 304 0.20 21.40 -10.65
CA ARG A 304 1.19 22.50 -10.65
C ARG A 304 0.95 23.42 -11.84
#